data_a60c3fd42a0568a8ff772862d4e22072
#
_entry.id   a60c3fd42a0568a8ff772862d4e22072
#
_cell.length_a   1.000
_cell.length_b   1.000
_cell.length_c   1.000
_cell.angle_alpha   90.00
_cell.angle_beta   90.00
_cell.angle_gamma   90.00
#
_symmetry.space_group_name_H-M   'P 1'
#
loop_
_entity.id
_entity.type
_entity.pdbx_description
1 polymer ?
#
loop_
_entity_poly.entity_id
_entity_poly.type
_entity_poly.pdbx_seq_one_letter_code
_entity_poly.pdbx_strand_id
1 'polypeptide(L)'
;MFEKEIQEYEALLKVYREKVTDRMAMDDLKEYNEILFSAHSCAIEGNSFSVNDTRELKEKGLGVIPQGKTLFEAFEMLDHFKAYEYLFNQPEAPLSESLLKETHRILTEHTLTYRHPDAKPGEYTETDMCAGDTIFGEHEQLIARIPQLLASTQRALDEGKVHPVVLAARFHGFYEYLHPFRDGNGRIGRLFSNFILHKMGHPIVIITQESKEEYINALRFIRIERTDEHLVSFFFQTALNRMRHEIEEKKKQSRIISFLF
;
A
#
# COMPACT_ATOMS: atom_id res chain seq x y z
N MET A 1 -8.47 -15.16 17.34
CA MET A 1 -8.51 -15.29 15.87
C MET A 1 -7.12 -14.92 15.34
N PHE A 2 -6.57 -15.59 14.32
CA PHE A 2 -5.24 -15.39 13.73
C PHE A 2 -4.03 -15.68 14.63
N GLU A 3 -4.17 -16.40 15.71
CA GLU A 3 -3.07 -16.68 16.65
C GLU A 3 -1.90 -17.42 15.97
N LYS A 4 -2.21 -18.36 15.06
CA LYS A 4 -1.21 -19.14 14.32
C LYS A 4 -0.44 -18.26 13.34
N GLU A 5 -1.14 -17.45 12.56
CA GLU A 5 -0.54 -16.49 11.62
C GLU A 5 0.33 -15.46 12.33
N ILE A 6 -0.14 -14.96 13.47
CA ILE A 6 0.61 -14.01 14.31
C ILE A 6 1.90 -14.66 14.83
N GLN A 7 1.82 -15.89 15.38
CA GLN A 7 3.00 -16.59 15.89
C GLN A 7 4.04 -16.84 14.79
N GLU A 8 3.58 -17.28 13.61
CA GLU A 8 4.47 -17.52 12.46
C GLU A 8 5.11 -16.22 11.96
N TYR A 9 4.31 -15.16 11.86
CA TYR A 9 4.78 -13.84 11.44
C TYR A 9 5.83 -13.28 12.41
N GLU A 10 5.57 -13.27 13.72
CA GLU A 10 6.50 -12.73 14.72
C GLU A 10 7.82 -13.53 14.77
N ALA A 11 7.74 -14.86 14.64
CA ALA A 11 8.93 -15.69 14.59
C ALA A 11 9.80 -15.37 13.35
N LEU A 12 9.17 -15.20 12.19
CA LEU A 12 9.88 -14.86 10.95
C LEU A 12 10.38 -13.42 10.95
N LEU A 13 9.60 -12.46 11.48
CA LEU A 13 9.96 -11.05 11.59
C LEU A 13 11.28 -10.87 12.36
N LYS A 14 11.48 -11.62 13.45
CA LYS A 14 12.73 -11.58 14.20
C LYS A 14 13.93 -11.97 13.32
N VAL A 15 13.79 -13.07 12.56
CA VAL A 15 14.85 -13.53 11.65
C VAL A 15 15.06 -12.53 10.49
N TYR A 16 13.99 -11.95 9.99
CA TYR A 16 14.03 -10.97 8.90
C TYR A 16 14.76 -9.69 9.33
N ARG A 17 14.47 -9.18 10.53
CA ARG A 17 15.19 -8.03 11.09
C ARG A 17 16.68 -8.33 11.18
N GLU A 18 17.09 -9.39 11.84
CA GLU A 18 18.48 -9.77 12.02
C GLU A 18 19.26 -9.96 10.69
N LYS A 19 18.61 -10.56 9.68
CA LYS A 19 19.30 -10.96 8.45
C LYS A 19 19.17 -9.98 7.30
N VAL A 20 18.15 -9.12 7.30
CA VAL A 20 17.86 -8.20 6.22
C VAL A 20 17.87 -6.75 6.70
N THR A 21 16.88 -6.34 7.49
CA THR A 21 16.69 -4.91 7.76
C THR A 21 17.78 -4.28 8.62
N ASP A 22 18.25 -4.96 9.66
CA ASP A 22 19.30 -4.44 10.54
C ASP A 22 20.70 -4.41 9.88
N ARG A 23 20.80 -4.98 8.67
CA ARG A 23 22.05 -5.01 7.87
C ARG A 23 22.04 -4.04 6.69
N MET A 24 20.94 -3.34 6.47
CA MET A 24 20.82 -2.33 5.43
C MET A 24 20.94 -0.94 6.04
N ALA A 25 21.53 0.00 5.29
CA ALA A 25 21.40 1.39 5.64
C ALA A 25 19.91 1.80 5.58
N MET A 26 19.49 2.65 6.51
CA MET A 26 18.08 3.03 6.63
C MET A 26 17.55 3.67 5.33
N ASP A 27 18.37 4.53 4.71
CA ASP A 27 17.99 5.20 3.47
C ASP A 27 17.85 4.22 2.30
N ASP A 28 18.77 3.24 2.19
CA ASP A 28 18.70 2.19 1.16
C ASP A 28 17.45 1.33 1.32
N LEU A 29 17.10 0.97 2.57
CA LEU A 29 15.89 0.20 2.86
C LEU A 29 14.63 0.99 2.52
N LYS A 30 14.62 2.29 2.82
CA LYS A 30 13.51 3.19 2.52
C LYS A 30 13.31 3.30 1.01
N GLU A 31 14.37 3.57 0.25
CA GLU A 31 14.33 3.68 -1.20
C GLU A 31 13.91 2.36 -1.86
N TYR A 32 14.46 1.24 -1.41
CA TYR A 32 14.09 -0.10 -1.87
C TYR A 32 12.59 -0.37 -1.69
N ASN A 33 12.07 -0.09 -0.50
CA ASN A 33 10.65 -0.25 -0.20
C ASN A 33 9.77 0.65 -1.06
N GLU A 34 10.16 1.91 -1.23
CA GLU A 34 9.40 2.88 -2.01
C GLU A 34 9.30 2.47 -3.48
N ILE A 35 10.42 2.08 -4.11
CA ILE A 35 10.45 1.64 -5.50
C ILE A 35 9.58 0.40 -5.71
N LEU A 36 9.75 -0.64 -4.89
CA LEU A 36 8.97 -1.87 -5.01
C LEU A 36 7.48 -1.62 -4.77
N PHE A 37 7.15 -0.89 -3.71
CA PHE A 37 5.77 -0.63 -3.38
C PHE A 37 5.08 0.21 -4.44
N SER A 38 5.72 1.26 -4.94
CA SER A 38 5.15 2.12 -5.98
C SER A 38 4.94 1.37 -7.28
N ALA A 39 5.93 0.59 -7.72
CA ALA A 39 5.82 -0.24 -8.92
C ALA A 39 4.60 -1.18 -8.85
N HIS A 40 4.51 -1.98 -7.81
CA HIS A 40 3.43 -2.95 -7.67
C HIS A 40 2.07 -2.30 -7.40
N SER A 41 2.02 -1.25 -6.58
CA SER A 41 0.78 -0.54 -6.27
C SER A 41 0.17 0.11 -7.52
N CYS A 42 0.99 0.72 -8.38
CA CYS A 42 0.51 1.27 -9.66
C CYS A 42 0.19 0.17 -10.68
N ALA A 43 0.94 -0.94 -10.71
CA ALA A 43 0.68 -2.05 -11.61
C ALA A 43 -0.68 -2.74 -11.35
N ILE A 44 -1.14 -2.80 -10.09
CA ILE A 44 -2.49 -3.27 -9.75
C ILE A 44 -3.57 -2.45 -10.46
N GLU A 45 -3.34 -1.14 -10.64
CA GLU A 45 -4.27 -0.22 -11.33
C GLU A 45 -4.07 -0.21 -12.85
N GLY A 46 -3.13 -0.98 -13.37
CA GLY A 46 -2.89 -1.12 -14.80
C GLY A 46 -1.70 -0.34 -15.36
N ASN A 47 -0.92 0.32 -14.51
CA ASN A 47 0.34 0.92 -14.90
C ASN A 47 1.33 -0.17 -15.37
N SER A 48 2.01 0.06 -16.47
CA SER A 48 2.84 -0.95 -17.12
C SER A 48 4.33 -0.87 -16.75
N PHE A 49 4.73 0.07 -15.88
CA PHE A 49 6.12 0.19 -15.43
C PHE A 49 6.55 -1.05 -14.65
N SER A 50 7.67 -1.65 -15.05
CA SER A 50 8.35 -2.67 -14.25
C SER A 50 9.06 -2.04 -13.05
N VAL A 51 9.54 -2.86 -12.12
CA VAL A 51 10.37 -2.38 -10.99
C VAL A 51 11.63 -1.65 -11.49
N ASN A 52 12.25 -2.14 -12.59
CA ASN A 52 13.44 -1.50 -13.18
C ASN A 52 13.08 -0.16 -13.83
N ASP A 53 11.97 -0.09 -14.58
CA ASP A 53 11.48 1.17 -15.16
C ASP A 53 11.16 2.20 -14.06
N THR A 54 10.58 1.74 -12.97
CA THR A 54 10.22 2.55 -11.80
C THR A 54 11.46 3.13 -11.12
N ARG A 55 12.53 2.32 -10.97
CA ARG A 55 13.82 2.77 -10.44
C ARG A 55 14.44 3.81 -11.36
N GLU A 56 14.49 3.53 -12.66
CA GLU A 56 15.04 4.46 -13.64
C GLU A 56 14.30 5.81 -13.67
N LEU A 57 12.96 5.78 -13.57
CA LEU A 57 12.15 6.99 -13.47
C LEU A 57 12.45 7.78 -12.18
N LYS A 58 12.65 7.10 -11.05
CA LYS A 58 13.01 7.75 -9.78
C LYS A 58 14.38 8.44 -9.86
N GLU A 59 15.36 7.78 -10.47
CA GLU A 59 16.74 8.29 -10.61
C GLU A 59 16.86 9.44 -11.63
N LYS A 60 16.17 9.34 -12.77
CA LYS A 60 16.35 10.23 -13.93
C LYS A 60 15.18 11.18 -14.19
N GLY A 61 14.08 11.02 -13.46
CA GLY A 61 12.85 11.80 -13.67
C GLY A 61 12.28 11.61 -15.08
N LEU A 62 11.53 12.61 -15.56
CA LEU A 62 10.91 12.60 -16.88
C LEU A 62 11.91 12.71 -18.05
N GLY A 63 13.20 12.84 -17.77
CA GLY A 63 14.24 12.87 -18.81
C GLY A 63 14.35 11.56 -19.61
N VAL A 64 13.86 10.46 -19.07
CA VAL A 64 13.85 9.14 -19.72
C VAL A 64 12.51 8.46 -19.43
N ILE A 65 11.67 8.34 -20.47
CA ILE A 65 10.47 7.48 -20.41
C ILE A 65 10.82 6.18 -21.12
N PRO A 66 10.74 5.02 -20.43
CA PRO A 66 11.07 3.73 -21.05
C PRO A 66 10.20 3.45 -22.28
N GLN A 67 10.75 2.76 -23.26
CA GLN A 67 10.06 2.45 -24.50
C GLN A 67 8.73 1.70 -24.23
N GLY A 68 7.66 2.14 -24.85
CA GLY A 68 6.32 1.54 -24.72
C GLY A 68 5.54 2.03 -23.50
N LYS A 69 6.10 2.94 -22.70
CA LYS A 69 5.42 3.58 -21.57
C LYS A 69 4.85 4.94 -21.96
N THR A 70 3.82 5.38 -21.28
CA THR A 70 3.18 6.67 -21.54
C THR A 70 3.62 7.73 -20.52
N LEU A 71 3.53 8.99 -20.89
CA LEU A 71 3.76 10.11 -19.99
C LEU A 71 2.75 10.10 -18.83
N PHE A 72 1.52 9.67 -19.08
CA PHE A 72 0.48 9.52 -18.06
C PHE A 72 0.90 8.51 -16.97
N GLU A 73 1.39 7.35 -17.37
CA GLU A 73 1.89 6.33 -16.42
C GLU A 73 3.11 6.83 -15.63
N ALA A 74 3.99 7.62 -16.28
CA ALA A 74 5.11 8.24 -15.58
C ALA A 74 4.65 9.25 -14.52
N PHE A 75 3.67 10.10 -14.82
CA PHE A 75 3.09 11.01 -13.83
C PHE A 75 2.41 10.26 -12.69
N GLU A 76 1.67 9.21 -12.98
CA GLU A 76 1.03 8.36 -11.97
C GLU A 76 2.07 7.78 -10.98
N MET A 77 3.23 7.36 -11.50
CA MET A 77 4.32 6.83 -10.69
C MET A 77 5.02 7.93 -9.87
N LEU A 78 5.28 9.11 -10.47
CA LEU A 78 5.90 10.24 -9.77
C LEU A 78 5.00 10.79 -8.66
N ASP A 79 3.70 10.89 -8.91
CA ASP A 79 2.72 11.29 -7.90
C ASP A 79 2.64 10.26 -6.76
N HIS A 80 2.79 8.96 -7.09
CA HIS A 80 2.83 7.90 -6.09
C HIS A 80 4.08 8.01 -5.19
N PHE A 81 5.26 8.30 -5.74
CA PHE A 81 6.47 8.55 -4.95
C PHE A 81 6.27 9.74 -4.01
N LYS A 82 5.78 10.86 -4.52
CA LYS A 82 5.53 12.05 -3.69
C LYS A 82 4.53 11.77 -2.56
N ALA A 83 3.46 11.01 -2.84
CA ALA A 83 2.47 10.64 -1.84
C ALA A 83 3.06 9.69 -0.78
N TYR A 84 3.91 8.73 -1.20
CA TYR A 84 4.65 7.87 -0.29
C TYR A 84 5.58 8.70 0.61
N GLU A 85 6.43 9.53 0.03
CA GLU A 85 7.37 10.39 0.78
C GLU A 85 6.64 11.31 1.74
N TYR A 86 5.56 11.96 1.29
CA TYR A 86 4.75 12.84 2.13
C TYR A 86 4.20 12.10 3.35
N LEU A 87 3.63 10.91 3.16
CA LEU A 87 3.01 10.14 4.23
C LEU A 87 4.06 9.54 5.18
N PHE A 88 5.08 8.88 4.65
CA PHE A 88 6.06 8.13 5.45
C PHE A 88 7.11 9.01 6.15
N ASN A 89 7.25 10.28 5.76
CA ASN A 89 8.07 11.24 6.48
C ASN A 89 7.39 11.85 7.71
N GLN A 90 6.13 11.48 7.99
CA GLN A 90 5.33 12.00 9.11
C GLN A 90 4.84 10.86 10.03
N PRO A 91 5.72 9.99 10.56
CA PRO A 91 5.30 8.81 11.32
C PRO A 91 4.48 9.15 12.56
N GLU A 92 4.65 10.36 13.11
CA GLU A 92 3.91 10.84 14.28
C GLU A 92 2.55 11.48 13.95
N ALA A 93 2.28 11.78 12.66
CA ALA A 93 1.01 12.39 12.28
C ALA A 93 -0.18 11.47 12.61
N PRO A 94 -1.24 11.98 13.26
CA PRO A 94 -2.43 11.18 13.52
C PRO A 94 -3.18 10.87 12.22
N LEU A 95 -3.85 9.73 12.19
CA LEU A 95 -4.77 9.41 11.10
C LEU A 95 -5.93 10.41 11.11
N SER A 96 -6.03 11.23 10.07
CA SER A 96 -7.01 12.31 9.98
C SER A 96 -7.51 12.47 8.54
N GLU A 97 -8.68 13.10 8.37
CA GLU A 97 -9.19 13.42 7.03
C GLU A 97 -8.28 14.38 6.27
N SER A 98 -7.64 15.33 6.97
CA SER A 98 -6.68 16.23 6.34
C SER A 98 -5.47 15.49 5.79
N LEU A 99 -4.91 14.52 6.55
CA LEU A 99 -3.83 13.68 6.08
C LEU A 99 -4.26 12.81 4.89
N LEU A 100 -5.46 12.23 4.96
CA LEU A 100 -6.02 11.39 3.91
C LEU A 100 -6.24 12.18 2.61
N LYS A 101 -6.88 13.33 2.70
CA LYS A 101 -7.20 14.21 1.56
C LYS A 101 -5.94 14.79 0.92
N GLU A 102 -4.98 15.23 1.74
CA GLU A 102 -3.73 15.76 1.21
C GLU A 102 -2.88 14.69 0.53
N THR A 103 -2.80 13.47 1.11
CA THR A 103 -2.13 12.36 0.46
C THR A 103 -2.79 12.03 -0.89
N HIS A 104 -4.13 12.02 -0.94
CA HIS A 104 -4.85 11.79 -2.19
C HIS A 104 -4.63 12.94 -3.19
N ARG A 105 -4.60 14.20 -2.74
CA ARG A 105 -4.30 15.34 -3.61
C ARG A 105 -2.96 15.18 -4.30
N ILE A 106 -1.93 14.82 -3.54
CA ILE A 106 -0.58 14.58 -4.06
C ILE A 106 -0.56 13.38 -5.02
N LEU A 107 -1.20 12.26 -4.63
CA LEU A 107 -1.24 11.03 -5.42
C LEU A 107 -1.89 11.21 -6.80
N THR A 108 -2.78 12.17 -6.93
CA THR A 108 -3.62 12.33 -8.13
C THR A 108 -3.43 13.68 -8.82
N GLU A 109 -2.41 14.43 -8.43
CA GLU A 109 -2.16 15.83 -8.86
C GLU A 109 -2.16 16.00 -10.39
N HIS A 110 -1.51 15.07 -11.12
CA HIS A 110 -1.36 15.17 -12.57
C HIS A 110 -2.28 14.25 -13.36
N THR A 111 -3.03 13.37 -12.68
CA THR A 111 -3.75 12.29 -13.37
C THR A 111 -5.26 12.33 -13.24
N LEU A 112 -5.81 12.82 -12.11
CA LEU A 112 -7.24 12.76 -11.82
C LEU A 112 -8.07 13.54 -12.84
N THR A 113 -7.74 14.80 -13.04
CA THR A 113 -8.50 15.70 -13.93
C THR A 113 -8.41 15.33 -15.41
N TYR A 114 -7.37 14.57 -15.79
CA TYR A 114 -7.26 14.02 -17.12
C TYR A 114 -8.30 12.91 -17.37
N ARG A 115 -8.54 12.04 -16.36
CA ARG A 115 -9.54 10.96 -16.45
C ARG A 115 -10.94 11.45 -16.07
N HIS A 116 -11.03 12.35 -15.12
CA HIS A 116 -12.27 12.86 -14.52
C HIS A 116 -12.22 14.38 -14.40
N PRO A 117 -12.56 15.13 -15.47
CA PRO A 117 -12.39 16.59 -15.50
C PRO A 117 -13.12 17.37 -14.40
N ASP A 118 -14.24 16.82 -13.91
CA ASP A 118 -15.06 17.45 -12.86
C ASP A 118 -14.61 17.08 -11.45
N ALA A 119 -13.68 16.11 -11.30
CA ALA A 119 -13.17 15.70 -10.00
C ALA A 119 -11.99 16.57 -9.56
N LYS A 120 -11.84 16.77 -8.24
CA LYS A 120 -10.77 17.57 -7.67
C LYS A 120 -9.83 16.67 -6.83
N PRO A 121 -8.50 16.75 -7.04
CA PRO A 121 -7.55 16.07 -6.17
C PRO A 121 -7.75 16.44 -4.70
N GLY A 122 -7.83 15.45 -3.83
CA GLY A 122 -8.05 15.67 -2.39
C GLY A 122 -9.50 15.82 -1.96
N GLU A 123 -10.45 15.91 -2.89
CA GLU A 123 -11.87 16.02 -2.57
C GLU A 123 -12.58 14.66 -2.70
N TYR A 124 -13.51 14.39 -1.80
CA TYR A 124 -14.35 13.21 -1.90
C TYR A 124 -15.27 13.28 -3.13
N THR A 125 -15.70 12.11 -3.60
CA THR A 125 -16.68 12.04 -4.71
C THR A 125 -18.01 12.68 -4.29
N GLU A 126 -18.66 13.33 -5.25
CA GLU A 126 -20.01 13.90 -5.09
C GLU A 126 -21.07 13.01 -5.77
N THR A 127 -20.69 11.84 -6.23
CA THR A 127 -21.58 10.93 -6.95
C THR A 127 -21.36 9.49 -6.51
N ASP A 128 -22.39 8.67 -6.65
CA ASP A 128 -22.30 7.24 -6.45
C ASP A 128 -21.32 6.61 -7.43
N MET A 129 -20.64 5.57 -6.97
CA MET A 129 -19.52 4.97 -7.67
C MET A 129 -19.78 3.54 -8.08
N CYS A 130 -19.13 3.13 -9.18
CA CYS A 130 -18.94 1.73 -9.53
C CYS A 130 -17.48 1.49 -9.92
N ALA A 131 -16.97 0.30 -9.65
CA ALA A 131 -15.65 -0.14 -10.08
C ALA A 131 -15.71 -1.61 -10.51
N GLY A 132 -15.34 -1.88 -11.75
CA GLY A 132 -15.49 -3.21 -12.34
C GLY A 132 -16.96 -3.65 -12.33
N ASP A 133 -17.24 -4.77 -11.66
CA ASP A 133 -18.58 -5.34 -11.45
C ASP A 133 -19.22 -4.91 -10.10
N THR A 134 -18.57 -4.04 -9.35
CA THR A 134 -19.02 -3.60 -8.03
C THR A 134 -19.76 -2.27 -8.13
N ILE A 135 -20.99 -2.23 -7.61
CA ILE A 135 -21.74 -1.00 -7.34
C ILE A 135 -21.57 -0.69 -5.85
N PHE A 136 -21.07 0.51 -5.55
CA PHE A 136 -20.95 0.99 -4.17
C PHE A 136 -22.31 1.49 -3.67
N GLY A 137 -22.42 1.69 -2.36
CA GLY A 137 -23.60 2.31 -1.76
C GLY A 137 -23.66 3.82 -2.04
N GLU A 138 -24.67 4.48 -1.47
CA GLU A 138 -24.84 5.92 -1.58
C GLU A 138 -23.60 6.65 -1.02
N HIS A 139 -22.95 7.47 -1.85
CA HIS A 139 -21.66 8.09 -1.54
C HIS A 139 -21.70 8.93 -0.25
N GLU A 140 -22.79 9.65 -0.01
CA GLU A 140 -22.96 10.48 1.21
C GLU A 140 -22.87 9.63 2.48
N GLN A 141 -23.53 8.45 2.49
CA GLN A 141 -23.51 7.53 3.63
C GLN A 141 -22.13 6.87 3.81
N LEU A 142 -21.44 6.57 2.72
CA LEU A 142 -20.10 5.97 2.76
C LEU A 142 -19.07 6.99 3.27
N ILE A 143 -19.07 8.20 2.71
CA ILE A 143 -18.15 9.27 3.08
C ILE A 143 -18.35 9.67 4.55
N ALA A 144 -19.57 9.76 5.04
CA ALA A 144 -19.86 10.09 6.44
C ALA A 144 -19.23 9.11 7.46
N ARG A 145 -18.78 7.92 7.02
CA ARG A 145 -18.10 6.93 7.86
C ARG A 145 -16.58 7.07 7.90
N ILE A 146 -15.98 7.86 7.01
CA ILE A 146 -14.51 8.03 6.96
C ILE A 146 -13.94 8.57 8.28
N PRO A 147 -14.49 9.63 8.90
CA PRO A 147 -13.99 10.11 10.19
C PRO A 147 -14.00 9.03 11.27
N GLN A 148 -15.06 8.20 11.29
CA GLN A 148 -15.18 7.10 12.24
C GLN A 148 -14.13 6.01 12.01
N LEU A 149 -13.87 5.65 10.74
CA LEU A 149 -12.82 4.69 10.38
C LEU A 149 -11.44 5.18 10.85
N LEU A 150 -11.10 6.43 10.53
CA LEU A 150 -9.82 7.04 10.93
C LEU A 150 -9.67 7.10 12.44
N ALA A 151 -10.69 7.60 13.16
CA ALA A 151 -10.66 7.73 14.62
C ALA A 151 -10.57 6.38 15.32
N SER A 152 -11.31 5.37 14.86
CA SER A 152 -11.27 4.02 15.45
C SER A 152 -9.93 3.34 15.20
N THR A 153 -9.34 3.52 14.02
CA THR A 153 -8.01 3.00 13.69
C THR A 153 -6.92 3.69 14.51
N GLN A 154 -6.99 5.03 14.65
CA GLN A 154 -6.05 5.77 15.50
C GLN A 154 -6.12 5.30 16.96
N ARG A 155 -7.30 5.13 17.50
CA ARG A 155 -7.48 4.58 18.86
C ARG A 155 -6.87 3.19 19.01
N ALA A 156 -7.06 2.31 18.01
CA ALA A 156 -6.47 0.98 18.04
C ALA A 156 -4.93 1.01 17.96
N LEU A 157 -4.35 1.96 17.21
CA LEU A 157 -2.91 2.24 17.20
C LEU A 157 -2.42 2.66 18.59
N ASP A 158 -3.11 3.63 19.22
CA ASP A 158 -2.72 4.18 20.53
C ASP A 158 -2.83 3.13 21.64
N GLU A 159 -3.83 2.25 21.58
CA GLU A 159 -4.02 1.17 22.54
C GLU A 159 -3.02 0.01 22.36
N GLY A 160 -2.48 -0.21 21.17
CA GLY A 160 -1.50 -1.26 20.87
C GLY A 160 -1.99 -2.70 21.12
N LYS A 161 -3.32 -2.93 21.19
CA LYS A 161 -3.89 -4.24 21.51
C LYS A 161 -4.13 -5.14 20.30
N VAL A 162 -4.24 -4.52 19.12
CA VAL A 162 -4.47 -5.23 17.85
C VAL A 162 -3.14 -5.43 17.15
N HIS A 163 -2.91 -6.64 16.67
CA HIS A 163 -1.69 -6.94 15.91
C HIS A 163 -1.58 -6.04 14.66
N PRO A 164 -0.41 -5.44 14.35
CA PRO A 164 -0.25 -4.45 13.28
C PRO A 164 -0.76 -4.90 11.91
N VAL A 165 -0.46 -6.15 11.51
CA VAL A 165 -0.94 -6.71 10.23
C VAL A 165 -2.47 -6.82 10.22
N VAL A 166 -3.09 -7.22 11.33
CA VAL A 166 -4.55 -7.30 11.45
C VAL A 166 -5.16 -5.91 11.33
N LEU A 167 -4.59 -4.91 12.03
CA LEU A 167 -5.11 -3.54 12.00
C LEU A 167 -4.99 -2.93 10.59
N ALA A 168 -3.85 -3.10 9.94
CA ALA A 168 -3.59 -2.60 8.60
C ALA A 168 -4.56 -3.23 7.56
N ALA A 169 -4.75 -4.54 7.62
CA ALA A 169 -5.66 -5.25 6.73
C ALA A 169 -7.13 -4.82 6.95
N ARG A 170 -7.57 -4.68 8.20
CA ARG A 170 -8.91 -4.20 8.54
C ARG A 170 -9.16 -2.78 8.05
N PHE A 171 -8.22 -1.87 8.33
CA PHE A 171 -8.31 -0.51 7.80
C PHE A 171 -8.47 -0.54 6.28
N HIS A 172 -7.59 -1.28 5.60
CA HIS A 172 -7.61 -1.37 4.14
C HIS A 172 -8.95 -1.87 3.60
N GLY A 173 -9.45 -2.96 4.15
CA GLY A 173 -10.72 -3.54 3.71
C GLY A 173 -11.92 -2.63 3.92
N PHE A 174 -12.00 -1.96 5.07
CA PHE A 174 -13.07 -0.99 5.33
C PHE A 174 -12.93 0.26 4.47
N TYR A 175 -11.71 0.75 4.25
CA TYR A 175 -11.46 1.88 3.38
C TYR A 175 -11.89 1.58 1.93
N GLU A 176 -11.51 0.42 1.38
CA GLU A 176 -11.94 -0.04 0.06
C GLU A 176 -13.46 -0.25 -0.03
N TYR A 177 -14.11 -0.64 1.06
CA TYR A 177 -15.56 -0.70 1.11
C TYR A 177 -16.20 0.68 1.00
N LEU A 178 -15.64 1.71 1.64
CA LEU A 178 -16.16 3.08 1.64
C LEU A 178 -15.87 3.82 0.33
N HIS A 179 -14.73 3.57 -0.30
CA HIS A 179 -14.34 4.06 -1.62
C HIS A 179 -14.59 5.56 -1.84
N PRO A 180 -14.01 6.46 -1.03
CA PRO A 180 -14.49 7.85 -0.90
C PRO A 180 -14.11 8.79 -2.04
N PHE A 181 -13.14 8.45 -2.90
CA PHE A 181 -12.65 9.32 -3.96
C PHE A 181 -13.09 8.84 -5.35
N ARG A 182 -13.07 9.73 -6.32
CA ARG A 182 -13.44 9.42 -7.70
C ARG A 182 -12.48 8.44 -8.39
N ASP A 183 -11.19 8.47 -8.06
CA ASP A 183 -10.12 7.57 -8.51
C ASP A 183 -9.06 7.49 -7.41
N GLY A 184 -8.10 6.58 -7.52
CA GLY A 184 -6.96 6.45 -6.61
C GLY A 184 -7.25 5.77 -5.26
N ASN A 185 -8.46 5.25 -5.03
CA ASN A 185 -8.81 4.61 -3.75
C ASN A 185 -7.91 3.42 -3.43
N GLY A 186 -7.68 2.51 -4.38
CA GLY A 186 -6.80 1.36 -4.18
C GLY A 186 -5.39 1.75 -3.76
N ARG A 187 -4.79 2.74 -4.42
CA ARG A 187 -3.45 3.25 -4.09
C ARG A 187 -3.42 3.91 -2.71
N ILE A 188 -4.41 4.73 -2.37
CA ILE A 188 -4.53 5.34 -1.03
C ILE A 188 -4.75 4.28 0.05
N GLY A 189 -5.62 3.31 -0.17
CA GLY A 189 -5.86 2.23 0.79
C GLY A 189 -4.58 1.44 1.09
N ARG A 190 -3.79 1.11 0.06
CA ARG A 190 -2.50 0.44 0.21
C ARG A 190 -1.43 1.33 0.86
N LEU A 191 -1.39 2.62 0.56
CA LEU A 191 -0.50 3.59 1.24
C LEU A 191 -0.80 3.67 2.74
N PHE A 192 -2.06 3.89 3.11
CA PHE A 192 -2.45 4.05 4.52
C PHE A 192 -2.32 2.75 5.32
N SER A 193 -2.64 1.59 4.74
CA SER A 193 -2.40 0.32 5.42
C SER A 193 -0.92 0.09 5.73
N ASN A 194 -0.04 0.46 4.79
CA ASN A 194 1.40 0.39 5.00
C ASN A 194 1.93 1.48 5.95
N PHE A 195 1.31 2.65 5.96
CA PHE A 195 1.61 3.68 6.95
C PHE A 195 1.28 3.22 8.37
N ILE A 196 0.15 2.51 8.57
CA ILE A 196 -0.21 1.89 9.85
C ILE A 196 0.88 0.89 10.28
N LEU A 197 1.35 0.02 9.39
CA LEU A 197 2.45 -0.90 9.68
C LEU A 197 3.74 -0.15 10.05
N HIS A 198 4.08 0.88 9.29
CA HIS A 198 5.27 1.71 9.53
C HIS A 198 5.24 2.40 10.90
N LYS A 199 4.10 3.00 11.28
CA LYS A 199 3.90 3.62 12.61
C LYS A 199 4.13 2.63 13.76
N MET A 200 3.86 1.35 13.53
CA MET A 200 4.04 0.29 14.52
C MET A 200 5.40 -0.42 14.40
N GLY A 201 6.31 0.07 13.55
CA GLY A 201 7.65 -0.48 13.36
C GLY A 201 7.68 -1.83 12.64
N HIS A 202 6.67 -2.12 11.82
CA HIS A 202 6.57 -3.34 11.03
C HIS A 202 6.94 -3.11 9.56
N PRO A 203 7.50 -4.12 8.88
CA PRO A 203 7.73 -4.07 7.43
C PRO A 203 6.42 -3.83 6.67
N ILE A 204 6.51 -3.07 5.59
CA ILE A 204 5.37 -2.84 4.71
C ILE A 204 4.98 -4.12 3.96
N VAL A 205 3.70 -4.26 3.66
CA VAL A 205 3.13 -5.33 2.83
C VAL A 205 3.09 -4.84 1.38
N ILE A 206 3.72 -5.58 0.48
CA ILE A 206 3.73 -5.27 -0.96
C ILE A 206 2.89 -6.32 -1.68
N ILE A 207 1.73 -5.91 -2.13
CA ILE A 207 0.82 -6.73 -2.94
C ILE A 207 1.33 -6.68 -4.38
N THR A 208 1.78 -7.80 -4.91
CA THR A 208 2.33 -7.85 -6.26
C THR A 208 1.23 -7.98 -7.31
N GLN A 209 1.57 -7.66 -8.57
CA GLN A 209 0.62 -7.79 -9.67
C GLN A 209 0.17 -9.25 -9.88
N GLU A 210 1.05 -10.20 -9.62
CA GLU A 210 0.77 -11.65 -9.73
C GLU A 210 -0.29 -12.09 -8.71
N SER A 211 -0.35 -11.45 -7.54
CA SER A 211 -1.34 -11.74 -6.50
C SER A 211 -2.61 -10.89 -6.59
N LYS A 212 -2.77 -10.09 -7.66
CA LYS A 212 -3.91 -9.17 -7.83
C LYS A 212 -5.26 -9.88 -7.75
N GLU A 213 -5.42 -11.03 -8.39
CA GLU A 213 -6.69 -11.76 -8.41
C GLU A 213 -7.07 -12.24 -7.00
N GLU A 214 -6.12 -12.81 -6.26
CA GLU A 214 -6.33 -13.25 -4.89
C GLU A 214 -6.67 -12.07 -3.97
N TYR A 215 -5.96 -10.97 -4.12
CA TYR A 215 -6.21 -9.72 -3.39
C TYR A 215 -7.63 -9.16 -3.64
N ILE A 216 -8.06 -9.06 -4.89
CA ILE A 216 -9.39 -8.58 -5.23
C ILE A 216 -10.47 -9.52 -4.70
N ASN A 217 -10.26 -10.83 -4.76
CA ASN A 217 -11.17 -11.81 -4.18
C ASN A 217 -11.27 -11.64 -2.65
N ALA A 218 -10.14 -11.43 -1.95
CA ALA A 218 -10.14 -11.18 -0.51
C ALA A 218 -10.94 -9.91 -0.14
N LEU A 219 -10.86 -8.84 -0.94
CA LEU A 219 -11.68 -7.64 -0.76
C LEU A 219 -13.19 -7.90 -1.01
N ARG A 220 -13.53 -8.76 -1.99
CA ARG A 220 -14.92 -9.11 -2.26
C ARG A 220 -15.61 -9.79 -1.08
N PHE A 221 -14.92 -10.63 -0.31
CA PHE A 221 -15.49 -11.28 0.88
C PHE A 221 -15.97 -10.28 1.93
N ILE A 222 -15.31 -9.12 2.06
CA ILE A 222 -15.76 -8.06 2.97
C ILE A 222 -17.15 -7.54 2.57
N ARG A 223 -17.44 -7.43 1.26
CA ARG A 223 -18.71 -6.94 0.75
C ARG A 223 -19.81 -8.00 0.80
N ILE A 224 -19.49 -9.24 0.45
CA ILE A 224 -20.45 -10.33 0.27
C ILE A 224 -20.74 -11.00 1.61
N GLU A 225 -19.69 -11.39 2.35
CA GLU A 225 -19.80 -12.19 3.57
C GLU A 225 -19.65 -11.36 4.85
N ARG A 226 -19.28 -10.08 4.72
CA ARG A 226 -19.04 -9.15 5.84
C ARG A 226 -17.98 -9.67 6.83
N THR A 227 -16.99 -10.39 6.31
CA THR A 227 -15.83 -10.88 7.07
C THR A 227 -14.53 -10.28 6.52
N ASP A 228 -13.62 -9.95 7.42
CA ASP A 228 -12.27 -9.48 7.10
C ASP A 228 -11.23 -10.60 7.10
N GLU A 229 -11.63 -11.83 7.43
CA GLU A 229 -10.72 -12.95 7.65
C GLU A 229 -9.84 -13.24 6.43
N HIS A 230 -10.42 -13.27 5.24
CA HIS A 230 -9.69 -13.53 4.00
C HIS A 230 -8.64 -12.47 3.71
N LEU A 231 -8.96 -11.20 3.94
CA LEU A 231 -8.01 -10.10 3.70
C LEU A 231 -6.89 -10.10 4.74
N VAL A 232 -7.22 -10.35 6.00
CA VAL A 232 -6.21 -10.45 7.08
C VAL A 232 -5.26 -11.62 6.81
N SER A 233 -5.78 -12.80 6.45
CA SER A 233 -4.94 -13.95 6.08
C SER A 233 -4.08 -13.65 4.85
N PHE A 234 -4.63 -12.99 3.83
CA PHE A 234 -3.89 -12.57 2.66
C PHE A 234 -2.72 -11.62 3.00
N PHE A 235 -2.94 -10.64 3.90
CA PHE A 235 -1.89 -9.74 4.36
C PHE A 235 -0.77 -10.49 5.08
N PHE A 236 -1.10 -11.44 5.96
CA PHE A 236 -0.09 -12.28 6.61
C PHE A 236 0.70 -13.10 5.60
N GLN A 237 0.04 -13.78 4.66
CA GLN A 237 0.72 -14.58 3.64
C GLN A 237 1.64 -13.74 2.76
N THR A 238 1.17 -12.58 2.33
CA THR A 238 1.96 -11.62 1.53
C THR A 238 3.21 -11.16 2.29
N ALA A 239 3.06 -10.79 3.56
CA ALA A 239 4.18 -10.40 4.41
C ALA A 239 5.18 -11.56 4.63
N LEU A 240 4.68 -12.75 4.94
CA LEU A 240 5.50 -13.95 5.15
C LEU A 240 6.27 -14.33 3.89
N ASN A 241 5.61 -14.33 2.73
CA ASN A 241 6.23 -14.68 1.46
C ASN A 241 7.34 -13.70 1.10
N ARG A 242 7.10 -12.40 1.27
CA ARG A 242 8.11 -11.36 1.06
C ARG A 242 9.32 -11.57 1.96
N MET A 243 9.12 -11.70 3.28
CA MET A 243 10.22 -11.88 4.23
C MET A 243 11.04 -13.14 3.93
N ARG A 244 10.38 -14.26 3.59
CA ARG A 244 11.07 -15.51 3.19
C ARG A 244 11.91 -15.28 1.94
N HIS A 245 11.34 -14.67 0.92
CA HIS A 245 12.04 -14.39 -0.33
C HIS A 245 13.29 -13.52 -0.10
N GLU A 246 13.19 -12.42 0.62
CA GLU A 246 14.31 -11.52 0.88
C GLU A 246 15.40 -12.16 1.75
N ILE A 247 15.03 -13.00 2.73
CA ILE A 247 16.00 -13.78 3.50
C ILE A 247 16.77 -14.76 2.59
N GLU A 248 16.08 -15.44 1.68
CA GLU A 248 16.73 -16.38 0.76
C GLU A 248 17.66 -15.68 -0.24
N GLU A 249 17.27 -14.52 -0.76
CA GLU A 249 18.12 -13.72 -1.63
C GLU A 249 19.41 -13.28 -0.91
N LYS A 250 19.33 -12.84 0.33
CA LYS A 250 20.51 -12.50 1.14
C LYS A 250 21.42 -13.71 1.37
N LYS A 251 20.87 -14.89 1.59
CA LYS A 251 21.66 -16.13 1.72
C LYS A 251 22.40 -16.47 0.43
N LYS A 252 21.72 -16.36 -0.75
CA LYS A 252 22.35 -16.61 -2.05
C LYS A 252 23.52 -15.65 -2.30
N GLN A 253 23.32 -14.35 -2.05
CA GLN A 253 24.39 -13.36 -2.19
C GLN A 253 25.59 -13.66 -1.27
N SER A 254 25.35 -14.04 -0.01
CA SER A 254 26.43 -14.39 0.93
C SER A 254 27.19 -15.63 0.48
N ARG A 255 26.52 -16.64 -0.12
CA ARG A 255 27.20 -17.85 -0.65
C ARG A 255 28.05 -17.54 -1.87
N ILE A 256 27.60 -16.66 -2.77
CA ILE A 256 28.38 -16.23 -3.94
C ILE A 256 29.65 -15.54 -3.49
N ILE A 257 29.58 -14.61 -2.52
CA ILE A 257 30.75 -13.93 -1.97
C ILE A 257 31.74 -14.95 -1.35
N SER A 258 31.25 -15.90 -0.55
CA SER A 258 32.11 -16.94 0.08
C SER A 258 32.73 -17.92 -0.94
N PHE A 259 32.21 -17.99 -2.16
CA PHE A 259 32.78 -18.80 -3.23
C PHE A 259 33.86 -18.04 -4.01
N LEU A 260 33.81 -16.71 -4.03
CA LEU A 260 34.76 -15.86 -4.75
C LEU A 260 36.03 -15.55 -3.93
N PHE A 261 36.02 -15.78 -2.64
CA PHE A 261 37.12 -15.58 -1.69
C PHE A 261 37.43 -16.81 -0.84
#